data_f57275e8e84a6119e00ec0c32c089e42
#
_entry.id   f57275e8e84a6119e00ec0c32c089e42
#
_cell.length_a   1.000
_cell.length_b   1.000
_cell.length_c   1.000
_cell.angle_alpha   90.00
_cell.angle_beta   90.00
_cell.angle_gamma   90.00
#
_symmetry.space_group_name_H-M   'P 1'
#
loop_
_entity.id
_entity.type
_entity.pdbx_description
1 polymer ?
#
loop_
_entity_poly.entity_id
_entity_poly.type
_entity_poly.pdbx_seq_one_letter_code
_entity_poly.pdbx_strand_id
1 'polypeptide(L)'
;MKGRADVIQINMLGGELFQDRISEWAYDVYYDFMVEIKKIYDEHKQKIKVVWVTSFQFSKRDRVQKLLDDLNAIDIPSYIICSYDFDGRPTKGPYAKNIEYFSDYITSINMVATTLSIRKFMADEDEYFHYLYDKFDNFYFDDYIPDRGHDHMIPSDSEYLEFLKFVYHNYPDINPIKDLIYEESNHMHCLALNKVTIFPDNSTSNCRWDRYDQRDFNTKYEPKDNAGMMQAYMDENGCLSCQWYNKCGFRCYTQWDWKNRERDLPDCIMRMWFNYMDKTGQNLITGFDYEKTKT
;
A
#
# COMPACT_ATOMS: atom_id res chain seq x y z
N MET A 1 -4.29 -5.13 -30.58
CA MET A 1 -4.77 -4.54 -29.32
C MET A 1 -3.96 -5.18 -28.20
N LYS A 2 -2.92 -4.51 -27.73
CA LYS A 2 -2.11 -4.98 -26.58
C LYS A 2 -2.76 -4.47 -25.30
N GLY A 3 -3.03 -5.35 -24.35
CA GLY A 3 -3.14 -5.00 -22.95
C GLY A 3 -4.52 -4.68 -22.41
N ARG A 4 -5.55 -5.41 -22.79
CA ARG A 4 -6.78 -5.39 -21.99
C ARG A 4 -6.61 -6.35 -20.82
N ALA A 5 -6.70 -5.86 -19.60
CA ALA A 5 -6.63 -6.73 -18.42
C ALA A 5 -7.83 -7.69 -18.43
N ASP A 6 -7.59 -8.97 -18.19
CA ASP A 6 -8.65 -9.98 -18.11
C ASP A 6 -9.46 -9.85 -16.79
N VAL A 7 -8.83 -9.30 -15.78
CA VAL A 7 -9.42 -9.09 -14.45
C VAL A 7 -9.20 -7.65 -14.00
N ILE A 8 -10.26 -7.00 -13.58
CA ILE A 8 -10.25 -5.66 -12.98
C ILE A 8 -10.36 -5.80 -11.47
N GLN A 9 -9.39 -5.25 -10.75
CA GLN A 9 -9.45 -5.18 -9.29
C GLN A 9 -10.03 -3.83 -8.86
N ILE A 10 -11.08 -3.89 -8.06
CA ILE A 10 -11.72 -2.71 -7.46
C ILE A 10 -11.28 -2.64 -6.00
N ASN A 11 -10.55 -1.61 -5.63
CA ASN A 11 -10.15 -1.36 -4.25
C ASN A 11 -11.12 -0.38 -3.62
N MET A 12 -11.90 -0.84 -2.66
CA MET A 12 -12.77 0.01 -1.85
C MET A 12 -11.95 0.60 -0.71
N LEU A 13 -11.71 1.90 -0.81
CA LEU A 13 -10.90 2.67 0.11
C LEU A 13 -11.74 3.80 0.72
N GLY A 14 -11.43 4.18 1.94
CA GLY A 14 -12.09 5.29 2.61
C GLY A 14 -11.87 5.18 4.11
N GLY A 15 -12.45 5.99 4.95
CA GLY A 15 -12.41 5.75 6.39
C GLY A 15 -12.70 4.28 6.75
N GLU A 16 -13.19 3.96 7.94
CA GLU A 16 -13.59 2.56 8.21
C GLU A 16 -14.91 2.24 7.48
N LEU A 17 -14.85 1.38 6.47
CA LEU A 17 -16.00 1.00 5.63
C LEU A 17 -17.04 0.15 6.38
N PHE A 18 -16.63 -0.54 7.43
CA PHE A 18 -17.45 -1.52 8.15
C PHE A 18 -17.74 -1.12 9.60
N GLN A 19 -17.52 0.16 9.95
CA GLN A 19 -17.76 0.62 11.33
C GLN A 19 -19.20 0.36 11.80
N ASP A 20 -19.34 0.03 13.07
CA ASP A 20 -20.63 -0.40 13.67
C ASP A 20 -21.78 0.63 13.55
N ARG A 21 -21.44 1.93 13.40
CA ARG A 21 -22.41 3.01 13.23
C ARG A 21 -22.96 3.14 11.81
N ILE A 22 -22.36 2.46 10.83
CA ILE A 22 -22.86 2.46 9.45
C ILE A 22 -24.22 1.75 9.40
N SER A 23 -25.17 2.37 8.72
CA SER A 23 -26.52 1.84 8.55
C SER A 23 -26.55 0.58 7.69
N GLU A 24 -27.55 -0.29 7.91
CA GLU A 24 -27.72 -1.52 7.12
C GLU A 24 -27.80 -1.22 5.62
N TRP A 25 -28.55 -0.19 5.23
CA TRP A 25 -28.70 0.17 3.82
C TRP A 25 -27.39 0.48 3.10
N ALA A 26 -26.33 0.86 3.82
CA ALA A 26 -25.02 1.09 3.20
C ALA A 26 -24.39 -0.19 2.63
N TYR A 27 -24.67 -1.33 3.25
CA TYR A 27 -24.22 -2.63 2.73
C TYR A 27 -24.97 -3.01 1.47
N ASP A 28 -26.26 -2.67 1.40
CA ASP A 28 -27.06 -2.84 0.18
C ASP A 28 -26.49 -1.96 -0.94
N VAL A 29 -26.12 -0.71 -0.63
CA VAL A 29 -25.47 0.20 -1.60
C VAL A 29 -24.13 -0.36 -2.08
N TYR A 30 -23.30 -0.92 -1.19
CA TYR A 30 -22.05 -1.56 -1.61
C TYR A 30 -22.30 -2.74 -2.56
N TYR A 31 -23.26 -3.56 -2.22
CA TYR A 31 -23.66 -4.70 -3.06
C TYR A 31 -24.17 -4.24 -4.43
N ASP A 32 -25.16 -3.35 -4.45
CA ASP A 32 -25.78 -2.82 -5.68
C ASP A 32 -24.73 -2.15 -6.58
N PHE A 33 -23.82 -1.38 -5.99
CA PHE A 33 -22.72 -0.75 -6.72
C PHE A 33 -21.84 -1.78 -7.42
N MET A 34 -21.47 -2.86 -6.73
CA MET A 34 -20.67 -3.93 -7.34
C MET A 34 -21.44 -4.70 -8.41
N VAL A 35 -22.74 -4.91 -8.24
CA VAL A 35 -23.61 -5.52 -9.25
C VAL A 35 -23.63 -4.67 -10.54
N GLU A 36 -23.81 -3.35 -10.40
CA GLU A 36 -23.82 -2.45 -11.56
C GLU A 36 -22.44 -2.42 -12.28
N ILE A 37 -21.36 -2.37 -11.52
CA ILE A 37 -20.00 -2.46 -12.10
C ILE A 37 -19.84 -3.79 -12.85
N LYS A 38 -20.26 -4.90 -12.25
CA LYS A 38 -20.16 -6.23 -12.89
C LYS A 38 -20.89 -6.24 -14.23
N LYS A 39 -22.11 -5.73 -14.32
CA LYS A 39 -22.86 -5.65 -15.59
C LYS A 39 -22.06 -4.94 -16.68
N ILE A 40 -21.44 -3.80 -16.35
CA ILE A 40 -20.62 -3.03 -17.30
C ILE A 40 -19.42 -3.85 -17.79
N TYR A 41 -18.72 -4.52 -16.88
CA TYR A 41 -17.52 -5.29 -17.25
C TYR A 41 -17.85 -6.63 -17.95
N ASP A 42 -18.97 -7.26 -17.62
CA ASP A 42 -19.46 -8.46 -18.30
C ASP A 42 -19.75 -8.19 -19.79
N GLU A 43 -20.33 -7.04 -20.14
CA GLU A 43 -20.50 -6.59 -21.54
C GLU A 43 -19.17 -6.55 -22.29
N HIS A 44 -18.09 -6.33 -21.58
CA HIS A 44 -16.74 -6.27 -22.11
C HIS A 44 -15.96 -7.58 -21.96
N LYS A 45 -16.59 -8.65 -21.47
CA LYS A 45 -15.96 -9.95 -21.18
C LYS A 45 -14.76 -9.86 -20.23
N GLN A 46 -14.83 -8.93 -19.26
CA GLN A 46 -13.81 -8.76 -18.21
C GLN A 46 -14.39 -9.23 -16.88
N LYS A 47 -13.55 -9.93 -16.12
CA LYS A 47 -13.90 -10.31 -14.75
C LYS A 47 -13.54 -9.16 -13.80
N ILE A 48 -14.29 -9.06 -12.70
CA ILE A 48 -13.97 -8.15 -11.61
C ILE A 48 -13.68 -8.93 -10.33
N LYS A 49 -12.88 -8.34 -9.46
CA LYS A 49 -12.72 -8.73 -8.07
C LYS A 49 -12.73 -7.48 -7.20
N VAL A 50 -13.18 -7.60 -5.97
CA VAL A 50 -13.19 -6.47 -5.03
C VAL A 50 -12.26 -6.72 -3.86
N VAL A 51 -11.56 -5.68 -3.43
CA VAL A 51 -10.69 -5.67 -2.26
C VAL A 51 -11.16 -4.58 -1.32
N TRP A 52 -11.54 -4.98 -0.11
CA TRP A 52 -12.02 -4.10 0.95
C TRP A 52 -10.85 -3.76 1.89
N VAL A 53 -10.50 -2.49 1.98
CA VAL A 53 -9.46 -2.04 2.90
C VAL A 53 -10.10 -1.58 4.20
N THR A 54 -9.76 -2.20 5.30
CA THR A 54 -10.38 -1.97 6.61
C THR A 54 -9.37 -1.96 7.74
N SER A 55 -9.69 -1.23 8.80
CA SER A 55 -8.94 -1.25 10.05
C SER A 55 -9.35 -2.40 10.98
N PHE A 56 -10.37 -3.17 10.61
CA PHE A 56 -10.97 -4.23 11.45
C PHE A 56 -11.50 -3.75 12.83
N GLN A 57 -11.82 -2.46 12.95
CA GLN A 57 -12.37 -1.85 14.17
C GLN A 57 -13.90 -1.87 14.17
N PHE A 58 -14.50 -3.05 13.95
CA PHE A 58 -15.95 -3.27 13.98
C PHE A 58 -16.30 -4.58 14.70
N SER A 59 -17.54 -4.68 15.20
CA SER A 59 -18.03 -5.86 15.92
C SER A 59 -19.10 -6.65 15.16
N LYS A 60 -19.80 -6.01 14.22
CA LYS A 60 -20.91 -6.59 13.45
C LYS A 60 -20.43 -7.45 12.27
N ARG A 61 -19.80 -8.58 12.58
CA ARG A 61 -19.16 -9.49 11.59
C ARG A 61 -20.14 -10.07 10.59
N ASP A 62 -21.32 -10.49 11.06
CA ASP A 62 -22.30 -11.19 10.23
C ASP A 62 -22.74 -10.35 9.03
N ARG A 63 -22.78 -9.02 9.17
CA ARG A 63 -23.11 -8.10 8.08
C ARG A 63 -22.03 -8.07 7.02
N VAL A 64 -20.78 -7.99 7.44
CA VAL A 64 -19.64 -7.99 6.54
C VAL A 64 -19.54 -9.35 5.84
N GLN A 65 -19.66 -10.44 6.60
CA GLN A 65 -19.65 -11.79 6.05
C GLN A 65 -20.72 -11.96 4.98
N LYS A 66 -21.98 -11.55 5.30
CA LYS A 66 -23.07 -11.61 4.35
C LYS A 66 -22.76 -10.87 3.04
N LEU A 67 -22.19 -9.65 3.12
CA LEU A 67 -21.79 -8.89 1.93
C LEU A 67 -20.77 -9.66 1.08
N LEU A 68 -19.73 -10.22 1.72
CA LEU A 68 -18.68 -10.96 1.02
C LEU A 68 -19.25 -12.23 0.36
N ASP A 69 -20.12 -12.95 1.06
CA ASP A 69 -20.76 -14.17 0.56
C ASP A 69 -21.71 -13.87 -0.60
N ASP A 70 -22.54 -12.82 -0.48
CA ASP A 70 -23.47 -12.41 -1.53
C ASP A 70 -22.72 -12.00 -2.82
N LEU A 71 -21.59 -11.30 -2.70
CA LEU A 71 -20.75 -10.93 -3.83
C LEU A 71 -20.07 -12.15 -4.47
N ASN A 72 -19.53 -13.06 -3.65
CA ASN A 72 -18.95 -14.30 -4.15
C ASN A 72 -20.00 -15.17 -4.86
N ALA A 73 -21.24 -15.20 -4.37
CA ALA A 73 -22.34 -15.97 -4.99
C ALA A 73 -22.70 -15.47 -6.40
N ILE A 74 -22.39 -14.23 -6.74
CA ILE A 74 -22.60 -13.67 -8.08
C ILE A 74 -21.30 -13.55 -8.89
N ASP A 75 -20.27 -14.32 -8.55
CA ASP A 75 -18.98 -14.37 -9.25
C ASP A 75 -18.21 -13.02 -9.18
N ILE A 76 -18.25 -12.35 -8.03
CA ILE A 76 -17.38 -11.23 -7.67
C ILE A 76 -16.50 -11.64 -6.50
N PRO A 77 -15.32 -12.24 -6.74
CA PRO A 77 -14.42 -12.62 -5.66
C PRO A 77 -14.09 -11.43 -4.76
N SER A 78 -14.32 -11.62 -3.46
CA SER A 78 -14.20 -10.57 -2.45
C SER A 78 -13.06 -10.88 -1.49
N TYR A 79 -12.18 -9.90 -1.29
CA TYR A 79 -10.99 -10.02 -0.45
C TYR A 79 -10.88 -8.86 0.52
N ILE A 80 -10.09 -9.05 1.55
CA ILE A 80 -9.82 -8.03 2.58
C ILE A 80 -8.33 -7.73 2.63
N ILE A 81 -8.00 -6.45 2.68
CA ILE A 81 -6.71 -5.95 3.15
C ILE A 81 -6.96 -5.30 4.49
N CYS A 82 -6.34 -5.82 5.54
CA CYS A 82 -6.44 -5.20 6.85
C CYS A 82 -5.19 -4.37 7.15
N SER A 83 -5.40 -3.24 7.83
CA SER A 83 -4.28 -2.43 8.29
C SER A 83 -3.85 -2.88 9.67
N TYR A 84 -2.56 -3.00 9.91
CA TYR A 84 -1.97 -3.21 11.23
C TYR A 84 -1.19 -1.96 11.65
N ASP A 85 -1.34 -1.59 12.91
CA ASP A 85 -0.66 -0.45 13.51
C ASP A 85 -0.12 -0.86 14.88
N PHE A 86 1.18 -0.74 15.06
CA PHE A 86 1.89 -1.15 16.27
C PHE A 86 1.44 -0.42 17.54
N ASP A 87 0.76 0.72 17.42
CA ASP A 87 0.32 1.54 18.56
C ASP A 87 -1.18 1.70 18.71
N GLY A 88 -1.90 1.73 17.62
CA GLY A 88 -3.28 2.21 17.59
C GLY A 88 -4.33 1.12 17.72
N ARG A 89 -3.94 -0.15 17.60
CA ARG A 89 -4.91 -1.25 17.50
C ARG A 89 -4.67 -2.28 18.58
N PRO A 90 -5.56 -2.34 19.57
CA PRO A 90 -5.40 -3.29 20.64
C PRO A 90 -5.46 -4.73 20.11
N THR A 91 -4.45 -5.51 20.44
CA THR A 91 -4.38 -6.95 20.18
C THR A 91 -5.54 -7.72 20.87
N LYS A 92 -6.24 -7.08 21.80
CA LYS A 92 -7.41 -7.58 22.50
C LYS A 92 -8.61 -6.71 22.13
N GLY A 93 -9.48 -7.19 21.27
CA GLY A 93 -10.65 -6.40 20.89
C GLY A 93 -11.26 -6.87 19.58
N PRO A 94 -11.99 -6.00 18.87
CA PRO A 94 -12.56 -6.33 17.57
C PRO A 94 -11.51 -6.79 16.56
N TYR A 95 -10.34 -6.15 16.52
CA TYR A 95 -9.29 -6.44 15.57
C TYR A 95 -8.86 -7.92 15.57
N ALA A 96 -8.37 -8.43 16.72
CA ALA A 96 -7.91 -9.81 16.82
C ALA A 96 -9.00 -10.82 16.48
N LYS A 97 -10.24 -10.54 16.93
CA LYS A 97 -11.38 -11.39 16.61
C LYS A 97 -11.75 -11.37 15.13
N ASN A 98 -11.56 -10.24 14.45
CA ASN A 98 -11.83 -10.11 13.02
C ASN A 98 -10.73 -10.76 12.18
N ILE A 99 -9.47 -10.69 12.60
CA ILE A 99 -8.37 -11.45 11.99
C ILE A 99 -8.69 -12.95 11.94
N GLU A 100 -9.17 -13.52 13.07
CA GLU A 100 -9.54 -14.92 13.12
C GLU A 100 -10.77 -15.24 12.27
N TYR A 101 -11.80 -14.40 12.40
CA TYR A 101 -13.09 -14.64 11.75
C TYR A 101 -13.00 -14.54 10.21
N PHE A 102 -12.22 -13.61 9.70
CA PHE A 102 -12.08 -13.35 8.27
C PHE A 102 -10.77 -13.88 7.67
N SER A 103 -10.07 -14.79 8.33
CA SER A 103 -8.76 -15.26 7.90
C SER A 103 -8.71 -15.68 6.42
N ASP A 104 -9.74 -16.36 5.94
CA ASP A 104 -9.84 -16.87 4.56
C ASP A 104 -10.04 -15.78 3.50
N TYR A 105 -10.46 -14.58 3.93
CA TYR A 105 -10.67 -13.43 3.04
C TYR A 105 -9.47 -12.49 3.03
N ILE A 106 -8.57 -12.60 4.02
CA ILE A 106 -7.42 -11.69 4.15
C ILE A 106 -6.36 -12.06 3.12
N THR A 107 -6.06 -11.13 2.24
CA THR A 107 -5.01 -11.29 1.22
C THR A 107 -3.74 -10.53 1.52
N SER A 108 -3.81 -9.53 2.40
CA SER A 108 -2.64 -8.75 2.82
C SER A 108 -2.88 -8.04 4.13
N ILE A 109 -1.81 -7.89 4.89
CA ILE A 109 -1.75 -7.03 6.08
C ILE A 109 -0.89 -5.81 5.73
N ASN A 110 -1.49 -4.62 5.77
CA ASN A 110 -0.81 -3.39 5.46
C ASN A 110 -0.42 -2.66 6.75
N MET A 111 0.82 -2.21 6.78
CA MET A 111 1.41 -1.39 7.83
C MET A 111 1.80 -0.04 7.25
N VAL A 112 1.80 0.99 8.07
CA VAL A 112 2.22 2.32 7.65
C VAL A 112 3.54 2.67 8.32
N ALA A 113 4.54 3.04 7.53
CA ALA A 113 5.89 3.35 8.00
C ALA A 113 5.95 4.76 8.62
N THR A 114 5.37 4.92 9.81
CA THR A 114 5.57 6.11 10.64
C THR A 114 6.83 5.97 11.48
N THR A 115 7.38 7.08 11.99
CA THR A 115 8.51 7.07 12.94
C THR A 115 8.29 6.08 14.08
N LEU A 116 7.10 6.08 14.65
CA LEU A 116 6.79 5.23 15.79
C LEU A 116 6.62 3.76 15.38
N SER A 117 5.89 3.50 14.30
CA SER A 117 5.68 2.12 13.84
C SER A 117 6.97 1.43 13.43
N ILE A 118 7.88 2.12 12.72
CA ILE A 118 9.16 1.50 12.33
C ILE A 118 10.09 1.26 13.53
N ARG A 119 10.09 2.15 14.54
CA ARG A 119 10.87 1.93 15.77
C ARG A 119 10.38 0.73 16.55
N LYS A 120 9.06 0.59 16.70
CA LYS A 120 8.46 -0.58 17.37
C LYS A 120 8.69 -1.87 16.60
N PHE A 121 8.54 -1.81 15.28
CA PHE A 121 8.83 -2.95 14.44
C PHE A 121 10.30 -3.40 14.56
N MET A 122 11.25 -2.45 14.52
CA MET A 122 12.68 -2.76 14.67
C MET A 122 13.06 -3.21 16.09
N ALA A 123 12.28 -2.89 17.11
CA ALA A 123 12.49 -3.44 18.45
C ALA A 123 12.22 -4.95 18.53
N ASP A 124 11.43 -5.47 17.57
CA ASP A 124 11.13 -6.89 17.40
C ASP A 124 10.48 -7.55 18.64
N GLU A 125 9.72 -6.76 19.40
CA GLU A 125 9.09 -7.18 20.66
C GLU A 125 7.57 -7.44 20.53
N ASP A 126 6.99 -7.25 19.32
CA ASP A 126 5.55 -7.39 19.11
C ASP A 126 5.16 -8.84 18.82
N GLU A 127 4.86 -9.59 19.86
CA GLU A 127 4.42 -11.00 19.75
C GLU A 127 3.19 -11.18 18.85
N TYR A 128 2.32 -10.16 18.78
CA TYR A 128 1.15 -10.26 17.90
C TYR A 128 1.50 -10.05 16.43
N PHE A 129 2.48 -9.21 16.12
CA PHE A 129 3.02 -9.12 14.79
C PHE A 129 3.64 -10.46 14.36
N HIS A 130 4.45 -11.10 15.20
CA HIS A 130 5.02 -12.42 14.90
C HIS A 130 3.92 -13.47 14.63
N TYR A 131 2.88 -13.48 15.45
CA TYR A 131 1.73 -14.34 15.21
C TYR A 131 1.06 -14.07 13.84
N LEU A 132 0.88 -12.81 13.47
CA LEU A 132 0.34 -12.45 12.14
C LEU A 132 1.28 -12.87 11.01
N TYR A 133 2.58 -12.65 11.18
CA TYR A 133 3.60 -12.97 10.19
C TYR A 133 3.67 -14.49 9.93
N ASP A 134 3.54 -15.30 10.95
CA ASP A 134 3.49 -16.76 10.82
C ASP A 134 2.19 -17.27 10.17
N LYS A 135 1.12 -16.48 10.26
CA LYS A 135 -0.20 -16.88 9.76
C LYS A 135 -0.51 -16.44 8.34
N PHE A 136 0.05 -15.34 7.89
CA PHE A 136 -0.26 -14.72 6.61
C PHE A 136 1.00 -14.52 5.77
N ASP A 137 0.87 -14.72 4.45
CA ASP A 137 2.02 -14.70 3.53
C ASP A 137 2.31 -13.32 2.92
N ASN A 138 1.44 -12.34 3.10
CA ASN A 138 1.55 -11.08 2.38
C ASN A 138 1.43 -9.87 3.31
N PHE A 139 2.57 -9.23 3.50
CA PHE A 139 2.70 -8.01 4.29
C PHE A 139 3.22 -6.89 3.43
N TYR A 140 2.76 -5.68 3.72
CA TYR A 140 3.16 -4.49 2.99
C TYR A 140 3.34 -3.30 3.93
N PHE A 141 4.48 -2.61 3.79
CA PHE A 141 4.67 -1.30 4.40
C PHE A 141 4.39 -0.21 3.37
N ASP A 142 3.32 0.54 3.62
CA ASP A 142 3.04 1.77 2.90
C ASP A 142 3.87 2.93 3.46
N ASP A 143 4.41 3.77 2.59
CA ASP A 143 5.00 5.03 3.02
C ASP A 143 3.95 5.91 3.71
N TYR A 144 4.32 6.49 4.86
CA TYR A 144 3.45 7.43 5.54
C TYR A 144 3.37 8.75 4.79
N ILE A 145 2.15 9.18 4.51
CA ILE A 145 1.86 10.48 3.90
C ILE A 145 1.12 11.30 4.94
N PRO A 146 1.74 12.37 5.47
CA PRO A 146 1.18 13.10 6.59
C PRO A 146 -0.06 13.90 6.22
N ASP A 147 -1.03 13.87 7.11
CA ASP A 147 -2.03 14.92 7.23
C ASP A 147 -1.40 16.16 7.89
N ARG A 148 -2.10 17.29 7.83
CA ARG A 148 -1.63 18.51 8.48
C ARG A 148 -1.31 18.34 9.96
N GLY A 149 -0.15 18.83 10.35
CA GLY A 149 0.31 18.80 11.74
C GLY A 149 0.88 17.45 12.18
N HIS A 150 0.95 16.47 11.30
CA HIS A 150 1.49 15.15 11.60
C HIS A 150 2.86 14.88 10.93
N ASP A 151 3.55 15.92 10.47
CA ASP A 151 4.88 15.81 9.84
C ASP A 151 5.92 15.14 10.76
N HIS A 152 5.75 15.28 12.07
CA HIS A 152 6.60 14.63 13.07
C HIS A 152 6.50 13.08 13.05
N MET A 153 5.50 12.54 12.38
CA MET A 153 5.34 11.10 12.20
C MET A 153 6.12 10.55 10.99
N ILE A 154 6.67 11.43 10.15
CA ILE A 154 7.51 11.00 9.02
C ILE A 154 8.86 10.56 9.58
N PRO A 155 9.32 9.32 9.34
CA PRO A 155 10.65 8.91 9.76
C PRO A 155 11.71 9.72 9.04
N SER A 156 12.83 10.02 9.69
CA SER A 156 13.99 10.62 9.02
C SER A 156 14.52 9.67 7.94
N ASP A 157 15.31 10.20 7.00
CA ASP A 157 15.86 9.34 5.94
C ASP A 157 16.82 8.28 6.49
N SER A 158 17.58 8.63 7.53
CA SER A 158 18.45 7.67 8.22
C SER A 158 17.65 6.58 8.96
N GLU A 159 16.60 6.95 9.69
CA GLU A 159 15.71 5.97 10.35
C GLU A 159 15.05 5.02 9.33
N TYR A 160 14.57 5.58 8.22
CA TYR A 160 13.94 4.77 7.18
C TYR A 160 14.95 3.85 6.48
N LEU A 161 16.20 4.30 6.29
CA LEU A 161 17.26 3.45 5.74
C LEU A 161 17.59 2.28 6.68
N GLU A 162 17.69 2.52 7.97
CA GLU A 162 17.92 1.45 8.96
C GLU A 162 16.72 0.50 9.03
N PHE A 163 15.50 1.02 8.92
CA PHE A 163 14.30 0.19 8.80
C PHE A 163 14.34 -0.71 7.56
N LEU A 164 14.68 -0.20 6.37
CA LEU A 164 14.81 -1.02 5.16
C LEU A 164 15.85 -2.13 5.34
N LYS A 165 16.99 -1.83 5.96
CA LYS A 165 18.03 -2.83 6.27
C LYS A 165 17.51 -3.89 7.24
N PHE A 166 16.80 -3.47 8.27
CA PHE A 166 16.20 -4.39 9.25
C PHE A 166 15.20 -5.34 8.60
N VAL A 167 14.27 -4.82 7.79
CA VAL A 167 13.30 -5.64 7.05
C VAL A 167 14.02 -6.62 6.12
N TYR A 168 15.03 -6.15 5.41
CA TYR A 168 15.81 -6.98 4.48
C TYR A 168 16.49 -8.17 5.15
N HIS A 169 17.00 -7.99 6.36
CA HIS A 169 17.70 -9.06 7.08
C HIS A 169 16.78 -10.00 7.84
N ASN A 170 15.68 -9.49 8.37
CA ASN A 170 14.85 -10.26 9.29
C ASN A 170 13.52 -10.71 8.66
N TYR A 171 13.01 -9.93 7.69
CA TYR A 171 11.68 -10.11 7.09
C TYR A 171 11.70 -9.86 5.57
N PRO A 172 12.56 -10.56 4.79
CA PRO A 172 12.75 -10.25 3.35
C PRO A 172 11.51 -10.46 2.50
N ASP A 173 10.53 -11.20 2.99
CA ASP A 173 9.27 -11.46 2.30
C ASP A 173 8.22 -10.36 2.48
N ILE A 174 8.54 -9.33 3.27
CA ILE A 174 7.66 -8.16 3.42
C ILE A 174 7.86 -7.19 2.25
N ASN A 175 6.76 -6.74 1.64
CA ASN A 175 6.79 -5.69 0.64
C ASN A 175 6.98 -4.29 1.29
N PRO A 176 7.71 -3.37 0.67
CA PRO A 176 8.25 -3.42 -0.70
C PRO A 176 9.59 -4.14 -0.87
N ILE A 177 10.21 -4.67 0.18
CA ILE A 177 11.53 -5.31 0.08
C ILE A 177 11.47 -6.53 -0.83
N LYS A 178 10.48 -7.38 -0.67
CA LYS A 178 10.25 -8.54 -1.54
C LYS A 178 10.23 -8.16 -3.02
N ASP A 179 9.41 -7.16 -3.37
CA ASP A 179 9.28 -6.71 -4.77
C ASP A 179 10.59 -6.12 -5.29
N LEU A 180 11.31 -5.35 -4.46
CA LEU A 180 12.58 -4.74 -4.83
C LEU A 180 13.71 -5.76 -5.03
N ILE A 181 13.63 -6.92 -4.36
CA ILE A 181 14.62 -8.00 -4.49
C ILE A 181 14.30 -8.89 -5.69
N TYR A 182 13.02 -9.26 -5.85
CA TYR A 182 12.61 -10.34 -6.75
C TYR A 182 11.98 -9.86 -8.06
N GLU A 183 11.53 -8.61 -8.16
CA GLU A 183 10.92 -8.09 -9.38
C GLU A 183 11.92 -7.32 -10.25
N GLU A 184 11.91 -7.65 -11.54
CA GLU A 184 12.78 -6.99 -12.53
C GLU A 184 12.31 -5.60 -12.95
N SER A 185 11.11 -5.19 -12.56
CA SER A 185 10.48 -4.00 -13.10
C SER A 185 10.22 -2.94 -12.04
N ASN A 186 10.54 -1.71 -12.41
CA ASN A 186 10.16 -0.50 -11.71
C ASN A 186 8.64 -0.34 -11.67
N HIS A 187 8.00 -0.80 -10.63
CA HIS A 187 6.60 -0.50 -10.40
C HIS A 187 6.46 0.81 -9.62
N MET A 188 6.50 1.90 -10.36
CA MET A 188 5.98 3.15 -9.83
C MET A 188 4.45 3.02 -9.73
N HIS A 189 3.97 2.63 -8.57
CA HIS A 189 2.53 2.47 -8.31
C HIS A 189 1.70 3.70 -8.71
N CYS A 190 2.30 4.87 -8.70
CA CYS A 190 1.63 6.14 -8.97
C CYS A 190 1.52 6.49 -10.47
N LEU A 191 2.37 5.93 -11.31
CA LEU A 191 2.36 6.14 -12.76
C LEU A 191 1.87 4.93 -13.54
N ALA A 192 1.39 3.92 -12.86
CA ALA A 192 0.77 2.79 -13.53
C ALA A 192 -0.43 3.31 -14.35
N LEU A 193 -0.29 3.33 -15.66
CA LEU A 193 -1.33 3.71 -16.61
C LEU A 193 -2.60 2.85 -16.52
N ASN A 194 -2.54 1.80 -15.71
CA ASN A 194 -3.60 0.83 -15.48
C ASN A 194 -4.37 1.07 -14.16
N LYS A 195 -4.08 2.16 -13.45
CA LYS A 195 -4.76 2.50 -12.19
C LYS A 195 -5.47 3.84 -12.30
N VAL A 196 -6.72 3.86 -11.86
CA VAL A 196 -7.53 5.07 -11.72
C VAL A 196 -8.12 5.12 -10.32
N THR A 197 -7.97 6.24 -9.65
CA THR A 197 -8.66 6.56 -8.41
C THR A 197 -9.85 7.43 -8.74
N ILE A 198 -11.04 7.04 -8.27
CA ILE A 198 -12.28 7.81 -8.39
C ILE A 198 -12.58 8.40 -7.01
N PHE A 199 -12.74 9.70 -6.96
CA PHE A 199 -13.02 10.42 -5.73
C PHE A 199 -14.55 10.59 -5.52
N PRO A 200 -15.01 10.89 -4.30
CA PRO A 200 -16.43 11.07 -4.00
C PRO A 200 -17.14 12.16 -4.81
N ASP A 201 -16.41 13.08 -5.40
CA ASP A 201 -16.93 14.13 -6.29
C ASP A 201 -16.92 13.73 -7.78
N ASN A 202 -16.72 12.44 -8.07
CA ASN A 202 -16.60 11.83 -9.40
C ASN A 202 -15.38 12.29 -10.22
N SER A 203 -14.46 13.02 -9.65
CA SER A 203 -13.21 13.29 -10.31
C SER A 203 -12.28 12.09 -10.25
N THR A 204 -11.30 12.05 -11.13
CA THR A 204 -10.38 10.92 -11.27
C THR A 204 -8.93 11.37 -11.24
N SER A 205 -8.06 10.51 -10.69
CA SER A 205 -6.61 10.67 -10.76
C SER A 205 -5.92 9.30 -10.77
N ASN A 206 -4.67 9.26 -11.21
CA ASN A 206 -3.81 8.08 -11.04
C ASN A 206 -3.24 8.00 -9.62
N CYS A 207 -3.27 9.08 -8.86
CA CYS A 207 -2.78 9.15 -7.48
C CYS A 207 -3.92 9.37 -6.50
N ARG A 208 -4.06 8.48 -5.51
CA ARG A 208 -5.08 8.62 -4.46
C ARG A 208 -4.89 9.87 -3.58
N TRP A 209 -3.69 10.44 -3.60
CA TRP A 209 -3.31 11.58 -2.77
C TRP A 209 -3.43 12.93 -3.47
N ASP A 210 -3.73 12.95 -4.77
CA ASP A 210 -3.85 14.20 -5.56
C ASP A 210 -4.79 15.23 -4.97
N ARG A 211 -5.79 14.77 -4.20
CA ARG A 211 -6.78 15.65 -3.61
C ARG A 211 -6.78 15.70 -2.10
N TYR A 212 -5.92 14.97 -1.46
CA TYR A 212 -5.86 14.97 -0.01
C TYR A 212 -5.54 16.38 0.52
N ASP A 213 -4.65 17.08 -0.15
CA ASP A 213 -4.29 18.47 0.16
C ASP A 213 -5.37 19.48 -0.22
N GLN A 214 -6.29 19.14 -1.12
CA GLN A 214 -7.34 20.06 -1.58
C GLN A 214 -8.57 20.06 -0.66
N ARG A 215 -8.81 18.98 0.08
CA ARG A 215 -10.05 18.86 0.88
C ARG A 215 -10.05 19.72 2.10
N ASP A 216 -8.92 20.01 2.63
CA ASP A 216 -8.92 20.47 3.98
C ASP A 216 -8.56 21.91 4.12
N PHE A 217 -8.26 22.63 3.09
CA PHE A 217 -7.76 23.87 3.59
C PHE A 217 -7.37 24.85 2.49
N ASN A 218 -7.74 26.01 2.66
CA ASN A 218 -7.08 27.28 2.28
C ASN A 218 -5.54 27.23 2.20
N THR A 219 -4.96 26.14 1.74
CA THR A 219 -3.55 26.01 1.54
C THR A 219 -3.16 26.47 0.16
N LYS A 220 -2.07 27.15 0.15
CA LYS A 220 -1.32 27.65 -0.99
C LYS A 220 -0.80 26.57 -1.99
N TYR A 221 -1.38 25.38 -1.99
CA TYR A 221 -0.99 24.33 -2.93
C TYR A 221 -1.94 24.34 -4.10
N GLU A 222 -1.43 24.71 -5.25
CA GLU A 222 -2.08 24.48 -6.54
C GLU A 222 -2.24 22.98 -6.79
N PRO A 223 -3.19 22.55 -7.65
CA PRO A 223 -3.33 21.16 -8.07
C PRO A 223 -1.96 20.64 -8.50
N LYS A 224 -1.49 19.58 -7.84
CA LYS A 224 -0.16 19.05 -8.08
C LYS A 224 -0.10 18.46 -9.49
N ASP A 225 0.80 18.95 -10.31
CA ASP A 225 1.23 18.29 -11.53
C ASP A 225 2.13 17.11 -11.14
N ASN A 226 1.54 15.92 -11.04
CA ASN A 226 2.24 14.70 -10.67
C ASN A 226 3.44 14.41 -11.57
N ALA A 227 3.35 14.72 -12.85
CA ALA A 227 4.46 14.53 -13.78
C ALA A 227 5.60 15.51 -13.51
N GLY A 228 5.28 16.79 -13.30
CA GLY A 228 6.26 17.81 -12.92
C GLY A 228 6.90 17.56 -11.57
N MET A 229 6.14 17.11 -10.58
CA MET A 229 6.68 16.73 -9.27
C MET A 229 7.64 15.55 -9.37
N MET A 230 7.29 14.53 -10.14
CA MET A 230 8.17 13.40 -10.36
C MET A 230 9.45 13.82 -11.10
N GLN A 231 9.34 14.66 -12.12
CA GLN A 231 10.50 15.17 -12.84
C GLN A 231 11.41 15.94 -11.89
N ALA A 232 10.87 16.83 -11.06
CA ALA A 232 11.64 17.56 -10.06
C ALA A 232 12.34 16.63 -9.05
N TYR A 233 11.64 15.59 -8.60
CA TYR A 233 12.25 14.56 -7.74
C TYR A 233 13.42 13.84 -8.44
N MET A 234 13.24 13.46 -9.70
CA MET A 234 14.26 12.76 -10.48
C MET A 234 15.49 13.64 -10.73
N ASP A 235 15.27 14.92 -11.05
CA ASP A 235 16.34 15.87 -11.33
C ASP A 235 17.17 16.13 -10.07
N GLU A 236 16.51 16.37 -8.93
CA GLU A 236 17.20 16.64 -7.67
C GLU A 236 18.02 15.45 -7.16
N ASN A 237 17.51 14.24 -7.34
CA ASN A 237 18.22 13.03 -6.92
C ASN A 237 19.15 12.46 -7.99
N GLY A 238 19.26 13.09 -9.15
CA GLY A 238 20.09 12.61 -10.26
C GLY A 238 19.71 11.22 -10.74
N CYS A 239 18.40 10.91 -10.77
CA CYS A 239 17.91 9.56 -11.03
C CYS A 239 18.32 9.02 -12.39
N LEU A 240 18.29 9.84 -13.44
CA LEU A 240 18.62 9.42 -14.83
C LEU A 240 20.08 8.96 -14.96
N SER A 241 20.98 9.44 -14.10
CA SER A 241 22.39 9.01 -14.06
C SER A 241 22.67 7.94 -12.99
N CYS A 242 21.66 7.51 -12.26
CA CYS A 242 21.81 6.53 -11.20
C CYS A 242 21.93 5.11 -11.77
N GLN A 243 22.91 4.35 -11.33
CA GLN A 243 23.09 2.94 -11.73
C GLN A 243 21.88 2.05 -11.39
N TRP A 244 21.06 2.45 -10.42
CA TRP A 244 19.89 1.74 -9.94
C TRP A 244 18.57 2.22 -10.58
N TYR A 245 18.63 3.15 -11.54
CA TYR A 245 17.45 3.77 -12.14
C TYR A 245 16.41 2.75 -12.63
N ASN A 246 16.87 1.68 -13.27
CA ASN A 246 15.99 0.64 -13.82
C ASN A 246 15.47 -0.36 -12.78
N LYS A 247 15.97 -0.31 -11.54
CA LYS A 247 15.56 -1.20 -10.43
C LYS A 247 14.86 -0.46 -9.31
N CYS A 248 15.03 0.85 -9.25
CA CYS A 248 14.47 1.68 -8.21
C CYS A 248 12.99 1.97 -8.49
N GLY A 249 12.10 1.48 -7.63
CA GLY A 249 10.67 1.80 -7.69
C GLY A 249 10.33 3.21 -7.21
N PHE A 250 11.33 4.00 -6.84
CA PHE A 250 11.23 5.30 -6.16
C PHE A 250 10.40 5.25 -4.87
N ARG A 251 10.61 6.22 -4.00
CA ARG A 251 9.68 6.49 -2.89
C ARG A 251 8.51 7.33 -3.38
N CYS A 252 7.48 7.38 -2.57
CA CYS A 252 6.37 8.28 -2.83
C CYS A 252 6.85 9.73 -2.92
N TYR A 253 6.82 10.31 -4.09
CA TYR A 253 7.30 11.68 -4.32
C TYR A 253 6.41 12.74 -3.67
N THR A 254 5.22 12.38 -3.20
CA THR A 254 4.41 13.27 -2.36
C THR A 254 5.04 13.50 -1.00
N GLN A 255 5.82 12.55 -0.48
CA GLN A 255 6.64 12.78 0.71
C GLN A 255 7.80 13.73 0.42
N TRP A 256 8.37 13.65 -0.79
CA TRP A 256 9.49 14.50 -1.19
C TRP A 256 9.09 15.98 -1.35
N ASP A 257 7.85 16.27 -1.76
CA ASP A 257 7.35 17.64 -1.92
C ASP A 257 7.33 18.46 -0.61
N TRP A 258 7.50 17.81 0.51
CA TRP A 258 7.75 18.45 1.80
C TRP A 258 9.18 19.02 1.86
N LYS A 259 9.45 20.00 1.00
CA LYS A 259 10.77 20.60 0.70
C LYS A 259 11.52 21.16 1.90
N ASN A 260 10.84 21.37 3.02
CA ASN A 260 11.45 21.89 4.25
C ASN A 260 12.02 20.78 5.13
N ARG A 261 11.98 19.53 4.67
CA ARG A 261 12.55 18.42 5.40
C ARG A 261 14.06 18.45 5.29
N GLU A 262 14.71 18.63 6.41
CA GLU A 262 16.15 18.53 6.51
C GLU A 262 16.57 17.09 6.15
N ARG A 263 17.40 16.97 5.12
CA ARG A 263 17.97 15.67 4.74
C ARG A 263 19.10 15.34 5.69
N ASP A 264 18.98 14.24 6.39
CA ASP A 264 19.98 13.74 7.33
C ASP A 264 20.94 12.70 6.69
N LEU A 265 20.82 12.45 5.38
CA LEU A 265 21.69 11.58 4.62
C LEU A 265 22.42 12.34 3.50
N PRO A 266 23.67 11.94 3.17
CA PRO A 266 24.47 12.60 2.15
C PRO A 266 24.03 12.31 0.72
N ASP A 267 23.16 11.34 0.49
CA ASP A 267 22.71 10.90 -0.84
C ASP A 267 21.25 10.40 -0.77
N CYS A 268 20.69 10.10 -1.95
CA CYS A 268 19.36 9.49 -2.06
C CYS A 268 19.29 8.18 -1.27
N ILE A 269 18.29 8.09 -0.40
CA ILE A 269 18.07 6.94 0.47
C ILE A 269 18.00 5.61 -0.29
N MET A 270 17.30 5.59 -1.43
CA MET A 270 17.17 4.37 -2.24
C MET A 270 18.50 3.96 -2.86
N ARG A 271 19.32 4.94 -3.30
CA ARG A 271 20.67 4.66 -3.79
C ARG A 271 21.55 4.09 -2.68
N MET A 272 21.47 4.65 -1.49
CA MET A 272 22.23 4.16 -0.34
C MET A 272 21.81 2.74 0.06
N TRP A 273 20.51 2.46 0.03
CA TRP A 273 19.99 1.13 0.32
C TRP A 273 20.40 0.09 -0.73
N PHE A 274 20.27 0.38 -2.01
CA PHE A 274 20.73 -0.53 -3.07
C PHE A 274 22.23 -0.76 -3.03
N ASN A 275 23.03 0.27 -2.76
CA ASN A 275 24.47 0.13 -2.57
C ASN A 275 24.82 -0.72 -1.34
N TYR A 276 24.00 -0.65 -0.31
CA TYR A 276 24.15 -1.50 0.86
C TYR A 276 23.91 -2.97 0.51
N MET A 277 22.83 -3.28 -0.17
CA MET A 277 22.51 -4.64 -0.59
C MET A 277 23.57 -5.23 -1.52
N ASP A 278 24.07 -4.44 -2.47
CA ASP A 278 25.14 -4.87 -3.38
C ASP A 278 26.43 -5.21 -2.63
N LYS A 279 26.80 -4.43 -1.62
CA LYS A 279 27.97 -4.66 -0.79
C LYS A 279 27.85 -5.87 0.16
N THR A 280 26.64 -6.20 0.59
CA THR A 280 26.41 -7.34 1.50
C THR A 280 26.44 -8.70 0.80
N GLY A 281 26.71 -8.72 -0.51
CA GLY A 281 27.01 -9.95 -1.27
C GLY A 281 25.80 -10.70 -1.77
N GLN A 282 24.62 -10.16 -1.59
CA GLN A 282 23.47 -10.65 -2.34
C GLN A 282 23.44 -9.91 -3.67
N ASN A 283 24.05 -10.52 -4.67
CA ASN A 283 24.19 -10.03 -6.03
C ASN A 283 22.81 -9.85 -6.68
N LEU A 284 22.11 -8.76 -6.37
CA LEU A 284 20.82 -8.42 -6.95
C LEU A 284 20.90 -8.14 -8.46
N ILE A 285 22.12 -7.87 -8.97
CA ILE A 285 22.35 -7.55 -10.38
C ILE A 285 22.67 -8.79 -11.21
N THR A 286 23.25 -9.83 -10.62
CA THR A 286 23.84 -10.95 -11.38
C THR A 286 23.38 -12.35 -10.95
N GLY A 287 22.62 -12.49 -9.89
CA GLY A 287 22.35 -13.78 -9.25
C GLY A 287 20.92 -14.29 -9.34
N PHE A 288 20.08 -13.78 -10.24
CA PHE A 288 18.78 -14.36 -10.45
C PHE A 288 18.89 -15.62 -11.29
N ASP A 289 18.89 -16.74 -10.62
CA ASP A 289 18.78 -18.07 -11.26
C ASP A 289 17.30 -18.27 -11.64
N TYR A 290 16.97 -17.83 -12.86
CA TYR A 290 15.62 -17.88 -13.44
C TYR A 290 15.07 -19.32 -13.53
N GLU A 291 15.92 -20.33 -13.30
CA GLU A 291 15.53 -21.74 -13.39
C GLU A 291 14.87 -22.27 -12.10
N LYS A 292 15.00 -21.58 -10.97
CA LYS A 292 14.43 -22.05 -9.68
C LYS A 292 12.99 -21.65 -9.40
N THR A 293 12.43 -20.74 -10.18
CA THR A 293 11.04 -20.27 -10.00
C THR A 293 10.02 -20.94 -10.90
N LYS A 294 10.40 -21.99 -11.62
CA LYS A 294 9.52 -22.76 -12.53
C LYS A 294 9.17 -24.15 -12.04
N THR A 295 9.21 -24.38 -10.72
CA THR A 295 8.69 -25.64 -10.16
C THR A 295 7.43 -25.42 -9.36
#